data_cde65a2f0f465f7df036e97248be5428
#
_entry.id   cde65a2f0f465f7df036e97248be5428
#
_cell.length_a   1.000
_cell.length_b   1.000
_cell.length_c   1.000
_cell.angle_alpha   90.00
_cell.angle_beta   90.00
_cell.angle_gamma   90.00
#
_symmetry.space_group_name_H-M   'P 1'
#
loop_
_entity.id
_entity.type
_entity.pdbx_description
1 polymer ?
#
loop_
_entity_poly.entity_id
_entity_poly.type
_entity_poly.pdbx_seq_one_letter_code
_entity_poly.pdbx_strand_id
1 'polypeptide(L)'
;KLKNKNFKPSEPLKNVLRDYQKDGFKWLSSLEYLKVGGILADDMGLGKTLQAISYIESNKDKGKFLIIAPSSLIYNWKSEIEKFGLDLNPLILNEESENREKVMKNKNHNVIITSYGILSRDIDIISKIKFHTVFLDEAQKIKNPNSLAHKAARQINTKNKFCLTGTPIENNLIELWSLFDFIMPGYLFSLDKFKTRFVTNTENNVLLNHLVKPFILRRTKKELLTELPDKIYEDIYIPLYEEEKKLYKAAIENIDLFSNGNNKIKILALLTRLKQICCHPKLIDENYKNHSSKLELFNDVVQNAISSGHRILVFSQFTSMLNILADSLKKSKIDYFMLTGSTANKDRLNMANNFNDGEKEVFLISLKAGGTGLNLTGADVVI
;
A
#
# COMPACT_ATOMS: atom_id res chain seq x y z
N LYS A 1 1.09 36.31 3.89
CA LYS A 1 1.12 36.11 2.40
C LYS A 1 0.19 34.97 1.93
N LEU A 2 -0.05 33.92 2.73
CA LEU A 2 -0.96 32.80 2.35
C LEU A 2 -2.44 33.18 2.48
N LYS A 3 -2.83 34.07 3.41
CA LYS A 3 -4.25 34.44 3.68
C LYS A 3 -5.01 34.97 2.46
N ASN A 4 -4.30 35.48 1.44
CA ASN A 4 -4.90 36.07 0.25
C ASN A 4 -4.78 35.20 -1.02
N LYS A 5 -4.25 33.98 -0.93
CA LYS A 5 -4.14 33.05 -2.07
C LYS A 5 -5.31 32.07 -2.05
N ASN A 6 -6.17 32.16 -3.05
CA ASN A 6 -7.29 31.26 -3.22
C ASN A 6 -6.91 30.15 -4.21
N PHE A 7 -6.39 29.04 -3.70
CA PHE A 7 -6.12 27.87 -4.54
C PHE A 7 -7.43 27.13 -4.81
N LYS A 8 -7.76 26.92 -6.07
CA LYS A 8 -8.97 26.21 -6.51
C LYS A 8 -8.56 25.03 -7.40
N PRO A 9 -9.18 23.85 -7.23
CA PRO A 9 -9.03 22.77 -8.20
C PRO A 9 -9.54 23.19 -9.57
N SER A 10 -9.06 22.52 -10.62
CA SER A 10 -9.59 22.68 -11.98
C SER A 10 -11.09 22.37 -12.02
N GLU A 11 -11.83 23.00 -12.93
CA GLU A 11 -13.29 22.83 -13.03
C GLU A 11 -13.73 21.35 -13.16
N PRO A 12 -13.03 20.46 -13.91
CA PRO A 12 -13.41 19.06 -13.99
C PRO A 12 -13.41 18.35 -12.62
N LEU A 13 -12.52 18.76 -11.70
CA LEU A 13 -12.37 18.08 -10.40
C LEU A 13 -13.07 18.78 -9.24
N LYS A 14 -13.49 20.01 -9.42
CA LYS A 14 -14.10 20.82 -8.36
C LYS A 14 -15.35 20.17 -7.73
N ASN A 15 -16.17 19.51 -8.56
CA ASN A 15 -17.40 18.86 -8.12
C ASN A 15 -17.21 17.38 -7.73
N VAL A 16 -16.07 16.79 -8.10
CA VAL A 16 -15.71 15.40 -7.78
C VAL A 16 -15.08 15.29 -6.40
N LEU A 17 -14.28 16.29 -6.02
CA LEU A 17 -13.58 16.30 -4.74
C LEU A 17 -14.53 16.55 -3.57
N ARG A 18 -14.42 15.72 -2.54
CA ARG A 18 -15.03 15.98 -1.23
C ARG A 18 -14.32 17.18 -0.57
N ASP A 19 -14.98 17.83 0.40
CA ASP A 19 -14.44 19.06 0.99
C ASP A 19 -13.08 18.85 1.65
N TYR A 20 -12.88 17.76 2.36
CA TYR A 20 -11.57 17.46 2.92
C TYR A 20 -10.50 17.21 1.85
N GLN A 21 -10.86 16.69 0.67
CA GLN A 21 -9.94 16.51 -0.46
C GLN A 21 -9.56 17.86 -1.09
N LYS A 22 -10.52 18.80 -1.17
CA LYS A 22 -10.24 20.19 -1.56
C LYS A 22 -9.27 20.86 -0.61
N ASP A 23 -9.38 20.58 0.70
CA ASP A 23 -8.43 21.11 1.69
C ASP A 23 -7.04 20.49 1.55
N GLY A 24 -6.94 19.19 1.23
CA GLY A 24 -5.66 18.56 0.91
C GLY A 24 -5.02 19.13 -0.35
N PHE A 25 -5.81 19.37 -1.40
CA PHE A 25 -5.36 20.08 -2.60
C PHE A 25 -4.82 21.50 -2.27
N LYS A 26 -5.56 22.28 -1.48
CA LYS A 26 -5.13 23.61 -1.06
C LYS A 26 -3.83 23.56 -0.25
N TRP A 27 -3.70 22.57 0.60
CA TRP A 27 -2.51 22.35 1.42
C TRP A 27 -1.28 22.04 0.54
N LEU A 28 -1.38 21.12 -0.43
CA LEU A 28 -0.32 20.82 -1.40
C LEU A 28 0.07 22.09 -2.19
N SER A 29 -0.89 22.84 -2.69
CA SER A 29 -0.67 24.07 -3.44
C SER A 29 -0.03 25.18 -2.58
N SER A 30 -0.36 25.21 -1.30
CA SER A 30 0.24 26.16 -0.34
C SER A 30 1.71 25.83 -0.09
N LEU A 31 2.08 24.56 0.05
CA LEU A 31 3.45 24.13 0.21
C LEU A 31 4.30 24.39 -1.04
N GLU A 32 3.75 24.15 -2.23
CA GLU A 32 4.41 24.54 -3.49
C GLU A 32 4.70 26.04 -3.53
N TYR A 33 3.71 26.87 -3.20
CA TYR A 33 3.87 28.33 -3.16
C TYR A 33 4.97 28.76 -2.19
N LEU A 34 5.09 28.08 -1.06
CA LEU A 34 6.14 28.30 -0.06
C LEU A 34 7.49 27.68 -0.46
N LYS A 35 7.54 26.89 -1.55
CA LYS A 35 8.73 26.16 -2.02
C LYS A 35 9.24 25.15 -0.99
N VAL A 36 8.35 24.47 -0.32
CA VAL A 36 8.63 23.40 0.66
C VAL A 36 7.89 22.12 0.27
N GLY A 37 8.44 21.00 0.69
CA GLY A 37 7.80 19.70 0.50
C GLY A 37 6.81 19.35 1.61
N GLY A 38 6.10 18.24 1.47
CA GLY A 38 5.17 17.77 2.48
C GLY A 38 4.80 16.30 2.37
N ILE A 39 4.17 15.79 3.43
CA ILE A 39 3.72 14.40 3.57
C ILE A 39 2.20 14.41 3.73
N LEU A 40 1.48 13.93 2.72
CA LEU A 40 0.05 13.68 2.79
C LEU A 40 -0.16 12.27 3.37
N ALA A 41 -0.53 12.24 4.65
CA ALA A 41 -0.56 11.05 5.49
C ALA A 41 -1.98 10.61 5.87
N ASP A 42 -2.98 10.96 5.05
CA ASP A 42 -4.36 10.55 5.23
C ASP A 42 -4.50 9.03 5.28
N ASP A 43 -5.44 8.50 6.03
CA ASP A 43 -5.75 7.07 6.08
C ASP A 43 -5.98 6.51 4.67
N MET A 44 -5.74 5.20 4.50
CA MET A 44 -6.01 4.50 3.24
C MET A 44 -7.50 4.67 2.85
N GLY A 45 -7.76 4.92 1.56
CA GLY A 45 -9.13 5.10 1.06
C GLY A 45 -9.70 6.51 1.19
N LEU A 46 -8.98 7.49 1.75
CA LEU A 46 -9.37 8.90 1.76
C LEU A 46 -9.03 9.65 0.45
N GLY A 47 -8.57 8.93 -0.58
CA GLY A 47 -8.34 9.51 -1.90
C GLY A 47 -7.11 10.41 -2.00
N LYS A 48 -5.98 10.00 -1.38
CA LYS A 48 -4.68 10.69 -1.55
C LYS A 48 -4.27 10.82 -3.02
N THR A 49 -4.49 9.76 -3.79
CA THR A 49 -4.25 9.73 -5.25
C THR A 49 -5.04 10.84 -5.97
N LEU A 50 -6.33 10.97 -5.69
CA LEU A 50 -7.18 11.98 -6.31
C LEU A 50 -6.77 13.41 -5.91
N GLN A 51 -6.35 13.62 -4.67
CA GLN A 51 -5.81 14.92 -4.21
C GLN A 51 -4.53 15.28 -4.96
N ALA A 52 -3.61 14.32 -5.15
CA ALA A 52 -2.39 14.52 -5.92
C ALA A 52 -2.67 14.75 -7.42
N ILE A 53 -3.59 13.99 -8.02
CA ILE A 53 -4.02 14.18 -9.42
C ILE A 53 -4.63 15.57 -9.60
N SER A 54 -5.47 16.01 -8.67
CA SER A 54 -6.05 17.37 -8.68
C SER A 54 -4.98 18.46 -8.69
N TYR A 55 -3.94 18.27 -7.87
CA TYR A 55 -2.79 19.18 -7.85
C TYR A 55 -2.03 19.16 -9.19
N ILE A 56 -1.78 17.98 -9.76
CA ILE A 56 -1.10 17.82 -11.05
C ILE A 56 -1.89 18.53 -12.17
N GLU A 57 -3.18 18.25 -12.26
CA GLU A 57 -4.07 18.84 -13.27
C GLU A 57 -4.07 20.37 -13.20
N SER A 58 -4.19 20.93 -12.01
CA SER A 58 -4.18 22.39 -11.81
C SER A 58 -2.83 23.05 -12.11
N ASN A 59 -1.78 22.26 -12.30
CA ASN A 59 -0.42 22.73 -12.57
C ASN A 59 0.17 22.14 -13.86
N LYS A 60 -0.62 21.50 -14.72
CA LYS A 60 -0.18 20.72 -15.89
C LYS A 60 0.73 21.50 -16.85
N ASP A 61 0.53 22.82 -16.95
CA ASP A 61 1.30 23.69 -17.85
C ASP A 61 2.65 24.14 -17.26
N LYS A 62 2.93 23.84 -15.98
CA LYS A 62 4.18 24.26 -15.32
C LYS A 62 5.37 23.35 -15.59
N GLY A 63 5.17 22.19 -16.23
CA GLY A 63 6.23 21.25 -16.59
C GLY A 63 5.85 19.80 -16.40
N LYS A 64 6.85 18.91 -16.32
CA LYS A 64 6.66 17.48 -16.16
C LYS A 64 6.49 17.10 -14.70
N PHE A 65 5.65 16.09 -14.47
CA PHE A 65 5.41 15.48 -13.16
C PHE A 65 5.95 14.05 -13.15
N LEU A 66 6.50 13.63 -12.01
CA LEU A 66 6.96 12.27 -11.80
C LEU A 66 6.22 11.65 -10.62
N ILE A 67 5.61 10.51 -10.84
CA ILE A 67 4.96 9.70 -9.83
C ILE A 67 5.76 8.41 -9.67
N ILE A 68 6.20 8.13 -8.45
CA ILE A 68 6.93 6.92 -8.10
C ILE A 68 6.06 6.14 -7.13
N ALA A 69 5.65 4.94 -7.54
CA ALA A 69 4.73 4.10 -6.78
C ALA A 69 5.26 2.64 -6.71
N PRO A 70 4.75 1.80 -5.82
CA PRO A 70 4.94 0.36 -5.93
C PRO A 70 4.53 -0.15 -7.32
N SER A 71 5.24 -1.16 -7.85
CA SER A 71 4.97 -1.69 -9.20
C SER A 71 3.52 -2.16 -9.39
N SER A 72 2.87 -2.60 -8.32
CA SER A 72 1.45 -2.98 -8.31
C SER A 72 0.49 -1.81 -8.50
N LEU A 73 0.92 -0.56 -8.25
CA LEU A 73 0.07 0.63 -8.28
C LEU A 73 0.26 1.52 -9.52
N ILE A 74 1.28 1.28 -10.33
CA ILE A 74 1.57 2.14 -11.48
C ILE A 74 0.42 2.19 -12.49
N TYR A 75 -0.24 1.05 -12.73
CA TYR A 75 -1.41 0.98 -13.60
C TYR A 75 -2.66 1.59 -12.98
N ASN A 76 -2.80 1.49 -11.65
CA ASN A 76 -3.89 2.15 -10.93
C ASN A 76 -3.81 3.67 -11.06
N TRP A 77 -2.60 4.25 -10.93
CA TRP A 77 -2.40 5.70 -11.16
C TRP A 77 -2.83 6.13 -12.56
N LYS A 78 -2.45 5.35 -13.60
CA LYS A 78 -2.87 5.63 -14.97
C LYS A 78 -4.38 5.56 -15.13
N SER A 79 -5.00 4.49 -14.62
CA SER A 79 -6.45 4.30 -14.67
C SER A 79 -7.23 5.41 -13.95
N GLU A 80 -6.76 5.85 -12.78
CA GLU A 80 -7.37 6.97 -12.05
C GLU A 80 -7.29 8.29 -12.84
N ILE A 81 -6.16 8.58 -13.49
CA ILE A 81 -6.03 9.76 -14.36
C ILE A 81 -7.03 9.68 -15.54
N GLU A 82 -7.10 8.53 -16.21
CA GLU A 82 -8.00 8.31 -17.36
C GLU A 82 -9.48 8.36 -16.95
N LYS A 83 -9.81 7.80 -15.78
CA LYS A 83 -11.19 7.76 -15.24
C LYS A 83 -11.80 9.15 -15.06
N PHE A 84 -11.02 10.11 -14.65
CA PHE A 84 -11.52 11.46 -14.42
C PHE A 84 -11.52 12.33 -15.68
N GLY A 85 -11.16 11.77 -16.85
CA GLY A 85 -11.20 12.46 -18.14
C GLY A 85 -10.34 13.73 -18.18
N LEU A 86 -9.20 13.72 -17.46
CA LEU A 86 -8.32 14.85 -17.31
C LEU A 86 -7.45 15.03 -18.55
N ASP A 87 -7.10 16.29 -18.85
CA ASP A 87 -6.18 16.66 -19.92
C ASP A 87 -4.70 16.42 -19.50
N LEU A 88 -4.45 15.21 -19.02
CA LEU A 88 -3.15 14.69 -18.64
C LEU A 88 -2.77 13.53 -19.57
N ASN A 89 -1.52 13.47 -19.95
CA ASN A 89 -1.01 12.39 -20.80
C ASN A 89 0.02 11.55 -20.03
N PRO A 90 -0.44 10.53 -19.27
CA PRO A 90 0.42 9.70 -18.44
C PRO A 90 1.21 8.70 -19.27
N LEU A 91 2.51 8.61 -18.99
CA LEU A 91 3.43 7.60 -19.50
C LEU A 91 3.85 6.66 -18.39
N ILE A 92 3.61 5.37 -18.55
CA ILE A 92 4.17 4.34 -17.67
C ILE A 92 5.57 3.97 -18.17
N LEU A 93 6.55 4.11 -17.29
CA LEU A 93 7.87 3.50 -17.46
C LEU A 93 7.90 2.18 -16.69
N ASN A 94 7.87 1.08 -17.43
CA ASN A 94 7.99 -0.28 -16.91
C ASN A 94 9.28 -0.92 -17.40
N GLU A 95 9.49 -2.20 -17.10
CA GLU A 95 10.69 -2.95 -17.51
C GLU A 95 10.79 -3.15 -19.02
N GLU A 96 9.64 -3.18 -19.70
CA GLU A 96 9.52 -3.37 -21.15
C GLU A 96 9.77 -2.08 -21.95
N SER A 97 9.88 -0.92 -21.30
CA SER A 97 10.05 0.36 -21.99
C SER A 97 11.42 0.46 -22.64
N GLU A 98 11.45 0.38 -23.95
CA GLU A 98 12.64 0.64 -24.75
C GLU A 98 12.96 2.14 -24.79
N ASN A 99 14.26 2.49 -24.86
CA ASN A 99 14.72 3.87 -25.05
C ASN A 99 14.13 4.90 -24.07
N ARG A 100 14.11 4.55 -22.76
CA ARG A 100 13.46 5.33 -21.69
C ARG A 100 13.82 6.81 -21.69
N GLU A 101 15.07 7.16 -21.98
CA GLU A 101 15.52 8.55 -22.02
C GLU A 101 14.79 9.34 -23.09
N LYS A 102 14.68 8.80 -24.30
CA LYS A 102 14.00 9.44 -25.43
C LYS A 102 12.51 9.63 -25.15
N VAL A 103 11.88 8.61 -24.60
CA VAL A 103 10.45 8.61 -24.30
C VAL A 103 10.13 9.61 -23.18
N MET A 104 10.94 9.69 -22.14
CA MET A 104 10.79 10.67 -21.06
C MET A 104 11.00 12.12 -21.51
N LYS A 105 11.86 12.34 -22.50
CA LYS A 105 12.08 13.69 -23.08
C LYS A 105 10.95 14.14 -24.01
N ASN A 106 10.10 13.23 -24.46
CA ASN A 106 8.99 13.55 -25.34
C ASN A 106 8.03 14.54 -24.64
N LYS A 107 7.76 15.68 -25.29
CA LYS A 107 6.92 16.75 -24.75
C LYS A 107 5.44 16.36 -24.65
N ASN A 108 5.00 15.34 -25.39
CA ASN A 108 3.61 14.89 -25.38
C ASN A 108 3.20 14.29 -24.02
N HIS A 109 4.15 13.82 -23.22
CA HIS A 109 3.85 13.26 -21.90
C HIS A 109 4.19 14.27 -20.81
N ASN A 110 3.18 14.69 -20.08
CA ASN A 110 3.34 15.62 -18.95
C ASN A 110 3.39 14.89 -17.58
N VAL A 111 2.91 13.66 -17.50
CA VAL A 111 2.99 12.83 -16.29
C VAL A 111 3.76 11.54 -16.58
N ILE A 112 4.80 11.29 -15.81
CA ILE A 112 5.59 10.06 -15.89
C ILE A 112 5.33 9.25 -14.63
N ILE A 113 4.96 7.98 -14.79
CA ILE A 113 4.66 7.05 -13.70
C ILE A 113 5.68 5.91 -13.75
N THR A 114 6.34 5.63 -12.63
CA THR A 114 7.35 4.56 -12.56
C THR A 114 7.39 3.89 -11.18
N SER A 115 8.13 2.80 -11.07
CA SER A 115 8.31 2.09 -9.81
C SER A 115 9.62 2.47 -9.11
N TYR A 116 9.69 2.19 -7.78
CA TYR A 116 10.91 2.35 -7.00
C TYR A 116 12.09 1.52 -7.53
N GLY A 117 11.82 0.33 -8.09
CA GLY A 117 12.84 -0.51 -8.70
C GLY A 117 13.45 0.14 -9.94
N ILE A 118 12.60 0.65 -10.82
CA ILE A 118 13.05 1.35 -12.04
C ILE A 118 13.75 2.66 -11.68
N LEU A 119 13.21 3.44 -10.72
CA LEU A 119 13.89 4.62 -10.23
C LEU A 119 15.33 4.33 -9.81
N SER A 120 15.54 3.27 -9.01
CA SER A 120 16.86 2.91 -8.50
C SER A 120 17.82 2.46 -9.60
N ARG A 121 17.31 1.82 -10.65
CA ARG A 121 18.10 1.33 -11.78
C ARG A 121 18.45 2.43 -12.77
N ASP A 122 17.49 3.30 -13.06
CA ASP A 122 17.57 4.27 -14.15
C ASP A 122 17.79 5.71 -13.65
N ILE A 123 18.28 5.88 -12.42
CA ILE A 123 18.44 7.21 -11.81
C ILE A 123 19.35 8.15 -12.61
N ASP A 124 20.39 7.61 -13.25
CA ASP A 124 21.31 8.40 -14.09
C ASP A 124 20.61 9.05 -15.29
N ILE A 125 19.52 8.48 -15.75
CA ILE A 125 18.68 9.02 -16.82
C ILE A 125 17.64 9.97 -16.23
N ILE A 126 16.94 9.54 -15.17
CA ILE A 126 15.85 10.29 -14.54
C ILE A 126 16.35 11.60 -13.94
N SER A 127 17.54 11.63 -13.34
CA SER A 127 18.14 12.82 -12.72
C SER A 127 18.45 13.95 -13.73
N LYS A 128 18.64 13.61 -15.01
CA LYS A 128 18.88 14.60 -16.09
C LYS A 128 17.60 15.34 -16.50
N ILE A 129 16.45 14.83 -16.13
CA ILE A 129 15.15 15.43 -16.47
C ILE A 129 14.73 16.35 -15.33
N LYS A 130 14.35 17.57 -15.68
CA LYS A 130 13.81 18.53 -14.72
C LYS A 130 12.30 18.32 -14.58
N PHE A 131 11.88 17.93 -13.40
CA PHE A 131 10.46 17.80 -13.05
C PHE A 131 9.97 19.05 -12.32
N HIS A 132 8.69 19.40 -12.56
CA HIS A 132 8.02 20.42 -11.77
C HIS A 132 7.77 19.91 -10.35
N THR A 133 7.20 18.73 -10.24
CA THR A 133 6.88 18.09 -8.95
C THR A 133 7.11 16.58 -9.02
N VAL A 134 7.51 16.00 -7.89
CA VAL A 134 7.65 14.56 -7.69
C VAL A 134 6.76 14.13 -6.55
N PHE A 135 5.97 13.08 -6.78
CA PHE A 135 5.20 12.36 -5.77
C PHE A 135 5.81 10.99 -5.52
N LEU A 136 6.04 10.65 -4.26
CA LEU A 136 6.32 9.28 -3.83
C LEU A 136 5.07 8.70 -3.21
N ASP A 137 4.48 7.71 -3.87
CA ASP A 137 3.35 6.96 -3.32
C ASP A 137 3.85 5.76 -2.51
N GLU A 138 3.15 5.43 -1.42
CA GLU A 138 3.60 4.48 -0.41
C GLU A 138 5.05 4.78 0.02
N ALA A 139 5.27 6.04 0.43
CA ALA A 139 6.59 6.60 0.66
C ALA A 139 7.40 5.87 1.75
N GLN A 140 6.78 4.99 2.56
CA GLN A 140 7.50 4.09 3.48
C GLN A 140 8.50 3.18 2.74
N LYS A 141 8.45 3.07 1.42
CA LYS A 141 9.48 2.37 0.62
C LYS A 141 10.87 3.00 0.71
N ILE A 142 10.96 4.29 1.06
CA ILE A 142 12.23 5.00 1.27
C ILE A 142 12.56 5.21 2.75
N LYS A 143 11.90 4.52 3.68
CA LYS A 143 12.10 4.68 5.14
C LYS A 143 13.51 4.36 5.65
N ASN A 144 14.26 3.55 4.91
CA ASN A 144 15.67 3.28 5.22
C ASN A 144 16.57 4.25 4.43
N PRO A 145 17.30 5.16 5.10
CA PRO A 145 18.17 6.14 4.47
C PRO A 145 19.32 5.52 3.65
N ASN A 146 19.70 4.27 3.96
CA ASN A 146 20.76 3.55 3.27
C ASN A 146 20.27 2.78 2.02
N SER A 147 18.95 2.69 1.81
CA SER A 147 18.38 1.97 0.67
C SER A 147 18.70 2.64 -0.67
N LEU A 148 18.79 1.82 -1.73
CA LEU A 148 18.97 2.34 -3.09
C LEU A 148 17.82 3.26 -3.50
N ALA A 149 16.59 2.92 -3.11
CA ALA A 149 15.41 3.73 -3.42
C ALA A 149 15.49 5.13 -2.79
N HIS A 150 15.92 5.25 -1.53
CA HIS A 150 16.10 6.55 -0.87
C HIS A 150 17.19 7.37 -1.55
N LYS A 151 18.37 6.77 -1.81
CA LYS A 151 19.49 7.43 -2.48
C LYS A 151 19.12 7.92 -3.87
N ALA A 152 18.39 7.11 -4.64
CA ALA A 152 17.91 7.49 -5.96
C ALA A 152 16.86 8.61 -5.88
N ALA A 153 15.88 8.53 -4.98
CA ALA A 153 14.86 9.56 -4.82
C ALA A 153 15.45 10.94 -4.52
N ARG A 154 16.53 11.00 -3.74
CA ARG A 154 17.25 12.27 -3.46
C ARG A 154 17.87 12.93 -4.67
N GLN A 155 18.29 12.14 -5.67
CA GLN A 155 18.98 12.64 -6.87
C GLN A 155 18.02 13.21 -7.90
N ILE A 156 16.71 13.08 -7.74
CA ILE A 156 15.73 13.57 -8.70
C ILE A 156 15.77 15.11 -8.76
N ASN A 157 15.89 15.64 -9.97
CA ASN A 157 15.94 17.07 -10.22
C ASN A 157 14.53 17.69 -10.21
N THR A 158 14.11 18.21 -9.06
CA THR A 158 12.81 18.83 -8.87
C THR A 158 12.83 19.84 -7.72
N LYS A 159 11.91 20.79 -7.76
CA LYS A 159 11.73 21.79 -6.69
C LYS A 159 10.67 21.38 -5.68
N ASN A 160 9.64 20.67 -6.12
CA ASN A 160 8.49 20.33 -5.30
C ASN A 160 8.49 18.82 -5.08
N LYS A 161 8.53 18.39 -3.82
CA LYS A 161 8.62 16.97 -3.41
C LYS A 161 7.53 16.65 -2.41
N PHE A 162 6.70 15.69 -2.73
CA PHE A 162 5.62 15.25 -1.86
C PHE A 162 5.66 13.73 -1.63
N CYS A 163 5.34 13.33 -0.41
CA CYS A 163 5.14 11.94 -0.03
C CYS A 163 3.65 11.68 0.20
N LEU A 164 3.16 10.55 -0.31
CA LEU A 164 1.84 10.00 0.00
C LEU A 164 2.04 8.71 0.79
N THR A 165 1.42 8.59 1.94
CA THR A 165 1.52 7.39 2.78
C THR A 165 0.32 7.29 3.71
N GLY A 166 -0.12 6.07 4.06
CA GLY A 166 -1.10 5.87 5.13
C GLY A 166 -0.46 5.83 6.52
N THR A 167 0.86 5.62 6.58
CA THR A 167 1.60 5.38 7.82
C THR A 167 2.91 6.17 7.81
N PRO A 168 2.91 7.45 8.21
CA PRO A 168 4.12 8.30 8.16
C PRO A 168 5.21 7.87 9.14
N ILE A 169 4.84 7.20 10.22
CA ILE A 169 5.74 6.63 11.24
C ILE A 169 5.19 5.27 11.64
N GLU A 170 5.90 4.19 11.29
CA GLU A 170 5.50 2.84 11.67
C GLU A 170 6.26 2.37 12.92
N ASN A 171 7.60 2.43 12.89
CA ASN A 171 8.42 1.77 13.91
C ASN A 171 9.41 2.67 14.61
N ASN A 172 9.95 3.70 13.95
CA ASN A 172 10.94 4.58 14.59
C ASN A 172 11.06 5.96 13.93
N LEU A 173 11.68 6.91 14.65
CA LEU A 173 11.90 8.28 14.20
C LEU A 173 12.85 8.40 13.00
N ILE A 174 13.69 7.39 12.73
CA ILE A 174 14.59 7.40 11.56
C ILE A 174 13.79 7.30 10.26
N GLU A 175 12.64 6.62 10.27
CA GLU A 175 11.74 6.56 9.13
C GLU A 175 11.21 7.96 8.79
N LEU A 176 10.78 8.71 9.80
CA LEU A 176 10.36 10.11 9.63
C LEU A 176 11.50 10.97 9.08
N TRP A 177 12.71 10.83 9.63
CA TRP A 177 13.89 11.54 9.12
C TRP A 177 14.12 11.26 7.63
N SER A 178 14.00 10.01 7.20
CA SER A 178 14.18 9.63 5.79
C SER A 178 13.18 10.31 4.86
N LEU A 179 11.91 10.40 5.27
CA LEU A 179 10.90 11.12 4.49
C LEU A 179 11.21 12.62 4.40
N PHE A 180 11.62 13.24 5.52
CA PHE A 180 12.01 14.64 5.54
C PHE A 180 13.29 14.92 4.76
N ASP A 181 14.25 14.01 4.78
CA ASP A 181 15.49 14.13 3.98
C ASP A 181 15.20 14.09 2.47
N PHE A 182 14.10 13.43 2.05
CA PHE A 182 13.62 13.52 0.68
C PHE A 182 12.88 14.83 0.41
N ILE A 183 11.85 15.19 1.20
CA ILE A 183 10.98 16.34 0.91
C ILE A 183 11.67 17.70 1.14
N MET A 184 12.53 17.77 2.15
CA MET A 184 13.29 18.98 2.55
C MET A 184 14.68 18.60 3.07
N PRO A 185 15.65 18.32 2.19
CA PRO A 185 16.99 17.92 2.59
C PRO A 185 17.63 18.91 3.57
N GLY A 186 18.16 18.41 4.68
CA GLY A 186 18.83 19.20 5.71
C GLY A 186 17.91 19.87 6.73
N TYR A 187 16.61 19.87 6.56
CA TYR A 187 15.65 20.48 7.50
C TYR A 187 15.72 19.86 8.90
N LEU A 188 15.80 18.53 8.99
CA LEU A 188 15.96 17.79 10.25
C LEU A 188 17.42 17.44 10.55
N PHE A 189 18.36 18.27 10.13
CA PHE A 189 19.80 18.09 10.31
C PHE A 189 20.38 16.86 9.58
N SER A 190 21.66 16.53 9.81
CA SER A 190 22.23 15.25 9.41
C SER A 190 21.65 14.09 10.23
N LEU A 191 21.70 12.87 9.69
CA LEU A 191 21.17 11.69 10.37
C LEU A 191 21.77 11.49 11.78
N ASP A 192 23.08 11.72 11.93
CA ASP A 192 23.77 11.54 13.22
C ASP A 192 23.31 12.59 14.24
N LYS A 193 23.20 13.86 13.83
CA LYS A 193 22.66 14.92 14.70
C LYS A 193 21.20 14.66 15.05
N PHE A 194 20.42 14.17 14.13
CA PHE A 194 19.02 13.81 14.38
C PHE A 194 18.90 12.67 15.39
N LYS A 195 19.72 11.61 15.24
CA LYS A 195 19.75 10.50 16.20
C LYS A 195 20.10 10.97 17.61
N THR A 196 21.18 11.72 17.74
CA THR A 196 21.62 12.25 19.04
C THR A 196 20.55 13.14 19.67
N ARG A 197 19.88 13.98 18.88
CA ARG A 197 18.95 14.99 19.40
C ARG A 197 17.55 14.43 19.73
N PHE A 198 17.04 13.47 18.93
CA PHE A 198 15.64 13.06 19.00
C PHE A 198 15.43 11.56 19.25
N VAL A 199 16.40 10.70 18.89
CA VAL A 199 16.28 9.26 19.12
C VAL A 199 16.85 8.89 20.50
N THR A 200 18.02 9.42 20.84
CA THR A 200 18.67 9.16 22.13
C THR A 200 18.04 9.99 23.25
N ASN A 201 17.61 11.22 22.96
CA ASN A 201 16.99 12.12 23.93
C ASN A 201 15.51 12.33 23.60
N THR A 202 14.65 11.59 24.30
CA THR A 202 13.19 11.61 24.10
C THR A 202 12.51 12.88 24.60
N GLU A 203 13.16 13.68 25.44
CA GLU A 203 12.61 14.97 25.93
C GLU A 203 12.36 15.96 24.80
N ASN A 204 13.08 15.83 23.69
CA ASN A 204 12.94 16.68 22.52
C ASN A 204 11.80 16.27 21.57
N ASN A 205 10.98 15.28 21.90
CA ASN A 205 9.87 14.83 21.03
C ASN A 205 8.82 15.92 20.79
N VAL A 206 8.56 16.77 21.79
CA VAL A 206 7.65 17.91 21.64
C VAL A 206 8.19 18.90 20.61
N LEU A 207 9.48 19.21 20.65
CA LEU A 207 10.13 20.08 19.67
C LEU A 207 10.08 19.45 18.27
N LEU A 208 10.39 18.15 18.15
CA LEU A 208 10.30 17.46 16.86
C LEU A 208 8.90 17.54 16.29
N ASN A 209 7.87 17.31 17.12
CA ASN A 209 6.48 17.39 16.67
C ASN A 209 6.14 18.81 16.16
N HIS A 210 6.56 19.87 16.84
CA HIS A 210 6.38 21.24 16.37
C HIS A 210 7.08 21.50 15.02
N LEU A 211 8.27 20.95 14.82
CA LEU A 211 9.01 21.10 13.57
C LEU A 211 8.33 20.40 12.40
N VAL A 212 7.80 19.19 12.59
CA VAL A 212 7.29 18.37 11.50
C VAL A 212 5.80 18.60 11.19
N LYS A 213 5.00 18.96 12.19
CA LYS A 213 3.54 19.13 12.11
C LYS A 213 3.06 19.99 10.94
N PRO A 214 3.69 21.14 10.59
CA PRO A 214 3.22 21.96 9.46
C PRO A 214 3.33 21.27 8.09
N PHE A 215 4.18 20.26 7.98
CA PHE A 215 4.52 19.56 6.73
C PHE A 215 3.92 18.17 6.64
N ILE A 216 3.07 17.79 7.59
CA ILE A 216 2.35 16.51 7.60
C ILE A 216 0.85 16.81 7.70
N LEU A 217 0.11 16.42 6.69
CA LEU A 217 -1.35 16.43 6.73
C LEU A 217 -1.84 15.00 6.95
N ARG A 218 -2.41 14.74 8.12
CA ARG A 218 -2.95 13.43 8.49
C ARG A 218 -4.39 13.58 8.97
N ARG A 219 -5.29 12.82 8.36
CA ARG A 219 -6.70 12.74 8.74
C ARG A 219 -7.10 11.28 8.77
N THR A 220 -7.94 10.91 9.70
CA THR A 220 -8.42 9.54 9.86
C THR A 220 -9.80 9.37 9.24
N LYS A 221 -10.15 8.14 8.84
CA LYS A 221 -11.50 7.83 8.38
C LYS A 221 -12.55 8.15 9.44
N LYS A 222 -12.24 7.87 10.70
CA LYS A 222 -13.14 8.11 11.84
C LYS A 222 -13.48 9.59 12.01
N GLU A 223 -12.54 10.49 11.72
CA GLU A 223 -12.76 11.95 11.84
C GLU A 223 -13.58 12.50 10.66
N LEU A 224 -13.47 11.91 9.47
CA LEU A 224 -14.00 12.49 8.24
C LEU A 224 -15.26 11.80 7.69
N LEU A 225 -15.42 10.53 7.96
CA LEU A 225 -16.49 9.70 7.39
C LEU A 225 -17.41 9.21 8.52
N THR A 226 -18.10 10.15 9.15
CA THR A 226 -19.08 9.88 10.22
C THR A 226 -20.31 9.10 9.74
N GLU A 227 -20.52 9.01 8.44
CA GLU A 227 -21.64 8.29 7.81
C GLU A 227 -21.36 6.79 7.59
N LEU A 228 -20.10 6.34 7.75
CA LEU A 228 -19.78 4.92 7.61
C LEU A 228 -20.21 4.17 8.87
N PRO A 229 -20.89 3.02 8.72
CA PRO A 229 -21.18 2.14 9.86
C PRO A 229 -19.88 1.67 10.51
N ASP A 230 -19.97 1.39 11.82
CA ASP A 230 -18.85 0.80 12.55
C ASP A 230 -18.49 -0.58 11.96
N LYS A 231 -17.19 -0.89 12.00
CA LYS A 231 -16.72 -2.23 11.63
C LYS A 231 -17.06 -3.20 12.74
N ILE A 232 -17.68 -4.30 12.38
CA ILE A 232 -17.93 -5.41 13.28
C ILE A 232 -16.76 -6.38 13.17
N TYR A 233 -16.15 -6.71 14.30
CA TYR A 233 -15.08 -7.71 14.39
C TYR A 233 -15.62 -8.90 15.18
N GLU A 234 -15.46 -10.07 14.63
CA GLU A 234 -15.86 -11.33 15.25
C GLU A 234 -14.70 -12.33 15.23
N ASP A 235 -14.30 -12.79 16.40
CA ASP A 235 -13.32 -13.86 16.57
C ASP A 235 -14.04 -15.19 16.72
N ILE A 236 -13.89 -16.07 15.72
CA ILE A 236 -14.51 -17.40 15.75
C ILE A 236 -13.49 -18.43 16.22
N TYR A 237 -13.73 -19.03 17.37
CA TYR A 237 -12.90 -20.07 17.95
C TYR A 237 -13.37 -21.46 17.53
N ILE A 238 -12.45 -22.24 16.98
CA ILE A 238 -12.75 -23.58 16.47
C ILE A 238 -11.88 -24.59 17.21
N PRO A 239 -12.47 -25.62 17.82
CA PRO A 239 -11.70 -26.75 18.35
C PRO A 239 -11.09 -27.57 17.21
N LEU A 240 -9.82 -27.91 17.33
CA LEU A 240 -9.16 -28.82 16.42
C LEU A 240 -9.74 -30.23 16.55
N TYR A 241 -9.85 -30.96 15.45
CA TYR A 241 -10.13 -32.38 15.47
C TYR A 241 -9.01 -33.20 16.15
N GLU A 242 -9.28 -34.42 16.60
CA GLU A 242 -8.31 -35.22 17.35
C GLU A 242 -7.04 -35.52 16.52
N GLU A 243 -7.15 -35.70 15.23
CA GLU A 243 -6.02 -35.88 14.31
C GLU A 243 -5.19 -34.62 14.19
N GLU A 244 -5.84 -33.47 14.08
CA GLU A 244 -5.16 -32.14 14.04
C GLU A 244 -4.44 -31.88 15.37
N LYS A 245 -5.07 -32.21 16.52
CA LYS A 245 -4.45 -32.11 17.84
C LYS A 245 -3.22 -33.00 17.99
N LYS A 246 -3.27 -34.23 17.48
CA LYS A 246 -2.12 -35.16 17.50
C LYS A 246 -0.94 -34.57 16.72
N LEU A 247 -1.19 -34.06 15.50
CA LEU A 247 -0.14 -33.41 14.69
C LEU A 247 0.42 -32.16 15.37
N TYR A 248 -0.44 -31.34 15.98
CA TYR A 248 -0.04 -30.17 16.70
C TYR A 248 0.84 -30.49 17.92
N LYS A 249 0.44 -31.47 18.75
CA LYS A 249 1.20 -31.96 19.91
C LYS A 249 2.56 -32.53 19.49
N ALA A 250 2.58 -33.41 18.48
CA ALA A 250 3.83 -33.95 17.95
C ALA A 250 4.80 -32.90 17.45
N ALA A 251 4.27 -31.80 16.86
CA ALA A 251 5.11 -30.65 16.45
C ALA A 251 5.68 -29.89 17.64
N ILE A 252 4.95 -29.79 18.78
CA ILE A 252 5.43 -29.17 20.01
C ILE A 252 6.48 -30.02 20.69
N GLU A 253 6.24 -31.33 20.85
CA GLU A 253 7.17 -32.27 21.51
C GLU A 253 8.55 -32.28 20.83
N ASN A 254 8.60 -32.03 19.54
CA ASN A 254 9.86 -31.84 18.83
C ASN A 254 10.60 -30.52 19.18
N ILE A 255 10.00 -29.60 19.97
CA ILE A 255 10.68 -28.37 20.44
C ILE A 255 11.76 -28.71 21.46
N ASP A 256 11.51 -29.64 22.38
CA ASP A 256 12.43 -29.97 23.46
C ASP A 256 13.76 -30.54 22.95
N LEU A 257 13.74 -31.16 21.75
CA LEU A 257 14.95 -31.63 21.07
C LEU A 257 15.82 -30.49 20.52
N PHE A 258 15.30 -29.27 20.44
CA PHE A 258 16.00 -28.10 19.89
C PHE A 258 16.35 -27.01 20.92
N SER A 259 16.05 -27.23 22.21
CA SER A 259 16.22 -26.24 23.28
C SER A 259 17.70 -25.96 23.66
N ASN A 260 18.65 -26.76 23.20
CA ASN A 260 20.06 -26.54 23.41
C ASN A 260 20.68 -25.64 22.34
N GLY A 261 20.50 -24.31 22.47
CA GLY A 261 21.19 -23.32 21.67
C GLY A 261 20.29 -22.24 21.06
N ASN A 262 20.82 -21.03 21.01
CA ASN A 262 20.21 -19.76 20.58
C ASN A 262 19.76 -19.79 19.09
N ASN A 263 18.78 -20.59 18.72
CA ASN A 263 18.42 -20.86 17.32
C ASN A 263 17.05 -20.22 16.96
N LYS A 264 16.98 -18.88 16.92
CA LYS A 264 15.79 -18.10 16.53
C LYS A 264 15.15 -18.59 15.22
N ILE A 265 15.97 -19.08 14.29
CA ILE A 265 15.51 -19.59 12.98
C ILE A 265 14.68 -20.87 13.15
N LYS A 266 15.12 -21.79 14.01
CA LYS A 266 14.38 -23.04 14.27
C LYS A 266 13.05 -22.78 14.97
N ILE A 267 13.04 -21.85 15.94
CA ILE A 267 11.80 -21.43 16.62
C ILE A 267 10.80 -20.83 15.60
N LEU A 268 11.28 -19.96 14.71
CA LEU A 268 10.44 -19.35 13.68
C LEU A 268 9.88 -20.40 12.69
N ALA A 269 10.70 -21.37 12.28
CA ALA A 269 10.28 -22.46 11.42
C ALA A 269 9.19 -23.31 12.09
N LEU A 270 9.35 -23.61 13.38
CA LEU A 270 8.37 -24.34 14.16
C LEU A 270 7.05 -23.57 14.32
N LEU A 271 7.11 -22.28 14.68
CA LEU A 271 5.91 -21.43 14.75
C LEU A 271 5.17 -21.40 13.40
N THR A 272 5.93 -21.37 12.30
CA THR A 272 5.35 -21.45 10.96
C THR A 272 4.65 -22.78 10.73
N ARG A 273 5.28 -23.90 11.14
CA ARG A 273 4.69 -25.24 11.03
C ARG A 273 3.41 -25.40 11.88
N LEU A 274 3.41 -24.88 13.10
CA LEU A 274 2.22 -24.88 13.97
C LEU A 274 1.08 -24.07 13.33
N LYS A 275 1.37 -22.90 12.77
CA LYS A 275 0.38 -22.10 12.02
C LYS A 275 -0.16 -22.85 10.80
N GLN A 276 0.68 -23.58 10.09
CA GLN A 276 0.25 -24.40 8.95
C GLN A 276 -0.70 -25.51 9.39
N ILE A 277 -0.40 -26.24 10.49
CA ILE A 277 -1.29 -27.28 11.05
C ILE A 277 -2.66 -26.67 11.39
N CYS A 278 -2.68 -25.53 12.07
CA CYS A 278 -3.92 -24.81 12.42
C CYS A 278 -4.67 -24.24 11.21
N CYS A 279 -4.01 -24.03 10.07
CA CYS A 279 -4.70 -23.66 8.84
C CYS A 279 -5.33 -24.86 8.15
N HIS A 280 -4.51 -25.87 7.84
CA HIS A 280 -4.93 -27.17 7.32
C HIS A 280 -3.75 -28.14 7.36
N PRO A 281 -3.89 -29.35 7.95
CA PRO A 281 -2.78 -30.30 8.06
C PRO A 281 -2.16 -30.71 6.74
N LYS A 282 -2.89 -30.66 5.63
CA LYS A 282 -2.38 -30.90 4.28
C LYS A 282 -1.22 -29.97 3.88
N LEU A 283 -1.04 -28.83 4.57
CA LEU A 283 0.08 -27.92 4.33
C LEU A 283 1.43 -28.47 4.80
N ILE A 284 1.41 -29.50 5.65
CA ILE A 284 2.62 -30.18 6.18
C ILE A 284 2.69 -31.65 5.79
N ASP A 285 1.55 -32.28 5.45
CA ASP A 285 1.44 -33.66 4.99
C ASP A 285 0.46 -33.72 3.82
N GLU A 286 0.97 -33.82 2.61
CA GLU A 286 0.18 -33.85 1.37
C GLU A 286 -0.80 -35.05 1.32
N ASN A 287 -0.49 -36.13 2.04
CA ASN A 287 -1.31 -37.34 2.12
C ASN A 287 -2.45 -37.24 3.14
N TYR A 288 -2.54 -36.11 3.88
CA TYR A 288 -3.62 -35.92 4.84
C TYR A 288 -4.99 -35.93 4.16
N LYS A 289 -5.84 -36.84 4.53
CA LYS A 289 -7.17 -37.08 3.93
C LYS A 289 -8.33 -36.83 4.89
N ASN A 290 -8.03 -36.58 6.17
CA ASN A 290 -9.05 -36.39 7.18
C ASN A 290 -9.68 -35.00 7.10
N HIS A 291 -10.73 -34.78 7.85
CA HIS A 291 -11.43 -33.53 7.97
C HIS A 291 -10.53 -32.41 8.55
N SER A 292 -10.77 -31.16 8.18
CA SER A 292 -10.15 -30.02 8.79
C SER A 292 -11.21 -29.08 9.35
N SER A 293 -11.10 -28.83 10.65
CA SER A 293 -12.05 -27.99 11.39
C SER A 293 -12.18 -26.59 10.80
N LYS A 294 -11.06 -25.99 10.40
CA LYS A 294 -11.05 -24.65 9.80
C LYS A 294 -11.65 -24.63 8.39
N LEU A 295 -11.40 -25.65 7.58
CA LEU A 295 -11.96 -25.72 6.21
C LEU A 295 -13.47 -25.89 6.25
N GLU A 296 -14.00 -26.70 7.17
CA GLU A 296 -15.44 -26.89 7.32
C GLU A 296 -16.13 -25.59 7.73
N LEU A 297 -15.62 -24.92 8.77
CA LEU A 297 -16.16 -23.63 9.17
C LEU A 297 -16.06 -22.58 8.06
N PHE A 298 -14.95 -22.54 7.32
CA PHE A 298 -14.81 -21.65 6.17
C PHE A 298 -15.96 -21.85 5.16
N ASN A 299 -16.25 -23.12 4.83
CA ASN A 299 -17.33 -23.43 3.89
C ASN A 299 -18.70 -22.95 4.42
N ASP A 300 -18.97 -23.18 5.72
CA ASP A 300 -20.23 -22.75 6.34
C ASP A 300 -20.37 -21.22 6.34
N VAL A 301 -19.31 -20.51 6.73
CA VAL A 301 -19.31 -19.04 6.75
C VAL A 301 -19.50 -18.47 5.35
N VAL A 302 -18.80 -19.02 4.35
CA VAL A 302 -18.91 -18.55 2.96
C VAL A 302 -20.30 -18.82 2.40
N GLN A 303 -20.86 -20.01 2.61
CA GLN A 303 -22.21 -20.33 2.14
C GLN A 303 -23.27 -19.44 2.77
N ASN A 304 -23.19 -19.20 4.07
CA ASN A 304 -24.11 -18.32 4.80
C ASN A 304 -24.01 -16.88 4.31
N ALA A 305 -22.79 -16.36 4.11
CA ALA A 305 -22.59 -15.02 3.62
C ALA A 305 -23.14 -14.84 2.19
N ILE A 306 -22.85 -15.77 1.28
CA ILE A 306 -23.37 -15.71 -0.11
C ILE A 306 -24.89 -15.81 -0.12
N SER A 307 -25.49 -16.74 0.65
CA SER A 307 -26.95 -16.88 0.73
C SER A 307 -27.64 -15.64 1.28
N SER A 308 -26.93 -14.85 2.06
CA SER A 308 -27.39 -13.53 2.57
C SER A 308 -27.10 -12.36 1.64
N GLY A 309 -26.54 -12.62 0.45
CA GLY A 309 -26.25 -11.60 -0.57
C GLY A 309 -24.95 -10.84 -0.34
N HIS A 310 -24.08 -11.33 0.56
CA HIS A 310 -22.78 -10.71 0.87
C HIS A 310 -21.69 -11.18 -0.09
N ARG A 311 -20.68 -10.31 -0.29
CA ARG A 311 -19.51 -10.59 -1.09
C ARG A 311 -18.26 -10.57 -0.20
N ILE A 312 -17.35 -11.50 -0.46
CA ILE A 312 -16.36 -11.93 0.52
C ILE A 312 -14.95 -11.75 0.00
N LEU A 313 -14.09 -11.12 0.79
CA LEU A 313 -12.64 -11.17 0.65
C LEU A 313 -12.06 -12.19 1.62
N VAL A 314 -11.26 -13.10 1.12
CA VAL A 314 -10.60 -14.13 1.92
C VAL A 314 -9.09 -13.95 1.87
N PHE A 315 -8.47 -13.70 3.01
CA PHE A 315 -7.04 -13.49 3.10
C PHE A 315 -6.32 -14.69 3.72
N SER A 316 -5.21 -15.09 3.14
CA SER A 316 -4.32 -16.07 3.73
C SER A 316 -2.85 -15.71 3.59
N GLN A 317 -2.06 -16.01 4.63
CA GLN A 317 -0.62 -15.91 4.59
C GLN A 317 -0.01 -16.98 3.67
N PHE A 318 -0.65 -18.16 3.58
CA PHE A 318 -0.16 -19.30 2.81
C PHE A 318 -0.92 -19.42 1.50
N THR A 319 -0.20 -19.32 0.38
CA THR A 319 -0.78 -19.51 -0.97
C THR A 319 -1.29 -20.93 -1.16
N SER A 320 -0.61 -21.92 -0.56
CA SER A 320 -1.07 -23.31 -0.54
C SER A 320 -2.42 -23.50 0.17
N MET A 321 -2.72 -22.69 1.21
CA MET A 321 -4.05 -22.68 1.81
C MET A 321 -5.09 -22.12 0.83
N LEU A 322 -4.77 -21.03 0.11
CA LEU A 322 -5.68 -20.49 -0.91
C LEU A 322 -6.03 -21.53 -1.98
N ASN A 323 -5.08 -22.40 -2.37
CA ASN A 323 -5.37 -23.50 -3.30
C ASN A 323 -6.37 -24.50 -2.72
N ILE A 324 -6.23 -24.87 -1.44
CA ILE A 324 -7.17 -25.77 -0.75
C ILE A 324 -8.57 -25.15 -0.69
N LEU A 325 -8.66 -23.85 -0.35
CA LEU A 325 -9.92 -23.12 -0.33
C LEU A 325 -10.53 -23.04 -1.75
N ALA A 326 -9.72 -22.77 -2.76
CA ALA A 326 -10.14 -22.74 -4.15
C ALA A 326 -10.73 -24.07 -4.62
N ASP A 327 -10.09 -25.19 -4.25
CA ASP A 327 -10.61 -26.54 -4.55
C ASP A 327 -11.93 -26.83 -3.82
N SER A 328 -12.10 -26.32 -2.60
CA SER A 328 -13.34 -26.44 -1.86
C SER A 328 -14.47 -25.62 -2.50
N LEU A 329 -14.21 -24.37 -2.89
CA LEU A 329 -15.18 -23.52 -3.58
C LEU A 329 -15.62 -24.12 -4.91
N LYS A 330 -14.69 -24.70 -5.69
CA LYS A 330 -15.02 -25.41 -6.95
C LYS A 330 -15.96 -26.57 -6.72
N LYS A 331 -15.74 -27.38 -5.67
CA LYS A 331 -16.62 -28.49 -5.30
C LYS A 331 -18.03 -28.01 -4.95
N SER A 332 -18.13 -26.85 -4.31
CA SER A 332 -19.40 -26.19 -3.97
C SER A 332 -20.00 -25.39 -5.13
N LYS A 333 -19.37 -25.38 -6.31
CA LYS A 333 -19.78 -24.60 -7.50
C LYS A 333 -19.88 -23.10 -7.24
N ILE A 334 -19.01 -22.58 -6.38
CA ILE A 334 -18.89 -21.15 -6.08
C ILE A 334 -17.76 -20.58 -6.92
N ASP A 335 -18.06 -19.55 -7.72
CA ASP A 335 -17.09 -18.85 -8.53
C ASP A 335 -16.25 -17.88 -7.69
N TYR A 336 -14.97 -17.77 -8.00
CA TYR A 336 -14.05 -16.92 -7.25
C TYR A 336 -12.99 -16.28 -8.14
N PHE A 337 -12.44 -15.17 -7.69
CA PHE A 337 -11.14 -14.67 -8.14
C PHE A 337 -10.04 -15.13 -7.20
N MET A 338 -8.81 -15.28 -7.71
CA MET A 338 -7.65 -15.62 -6.90
C MET A 338 -6.45 -14.76 -7.27
N LEU A 339 -5.91 -14.03 -6.27
CA LEU A 339 -4.79 -13.14 -6.42
C LEU A 339 -3.62 -13.58 -5.55
N THR A 340 -2.50 -13.87 -6.20
CA THR A 340 -1.25 -14.29 -5.55
C THR A 340 -0.07 -13.41 -5.98
N GLY A 341 1.12 -13.69 -5.45
CA GLY A 341 2.34 -12.98 -5.84
C GLY A 341 2.72 -13.14 -7.33
N SER A 342 2.31 -14.25 -7.95
CA SER A 342 2.58 -14.54 -9.38
C SER A 342 1.60 -13.85 -10.34
N THR A 343 0.50 -13.27 -9.87
CA THR A 343 -0.49 -12.57 -10.71
C THR A 343 0.13 -11.30 -11.28
N ALA A 344 0.09 -11.13 -12.60
CA ALA A 344 0.62 -9.96 -13.27
C ALA A 344 -0.10 -8.67 -12.84
N ASN A 345 0.62 -7.55 -12.75
CA ASN A 345 0.07 -6.30 -12.22
C ASN A 345 -1.15 -5.78 -12.99
N LYS A 346 -1.18 -5.99 -14.32
CA LYS A 346 -2.31 -5.61 -15.16
C LYS A 346 -3.56 -6.43 -14.83
N ASP A 347 -3.39 -7.73 -14.62
CA ASP A 347 -4.49 -8.65 -14.31
C ASP A 347 -5.06 -8.39 -12.91
N ARG A 348 -4.24 -7.95 -11.95
CA ARG A 348 -4.69 -7.56 -10.61
C ARG A 348 -5.75 -6.46 -10.65
N LEU A 349 -5.52 -5.43 -11.48
CA LEU A 349 -6.46 -4.33 -11.63
C LEU A 349 -7.76 -4.80 -12.27
N ASN A 350 -7.67 -5.63 -13.32
CA ASN A 350 -8.84 -6.18 -14.00
C ASN A 350 -9.68 -7.05 -13.05
N MET A 351 -9.03 -7.95 -12.28
CA MET A 351 -9.72 -8.78 -11.29
C MET A 351 -10.41 -7.93 -10.21
N ALA A 352 -9.76 -6.86 -9.74
CA ALA A 352 -10.33 -5.96 -8.74
C ALA A 352 -11.56 -5.22 -9.29
N ASN A 353 -11.49 -4.71 -10.52
CA ASN A 353 -12.61 -4.04 -11.17
C ASN A 353 -13.77 -5.01 -11.39
N ASN A 354 -13.53 -6.16 -12.00
CA ASN A 354 -14.55 -7.19 -12.25
C ASN A 354 -15.21 -7.66 -10.95
N PHE A 355 -14.41 -7.80 -9.87
CA PHE A 355 -14.96 -8.11 -8.56
C PHE A 355 -15.84 -6.97 -8.05
N ASN A 356 -15.42 -5.72 -8.13
CA ASN A 356 -16.23 -4.57 -7.72
C ASN A 356 -17.54 -4.46 -8.52
N ASP A 357 -17.51 -4.81 -9.81
CA ASP A 357 -18.69 -4.81 -10.71
C ASP A 357 -19.64 -6.00 -10.46
N GLY A 358 -19.30 -6.93 -9.56
CA GLY A 358 -20.21 -8.00 -9.15
C GLY A 358 -20.07 -9.31 -9.91
N GLU A 359 -18.98 -9.53 -10.65
CA GLU A 359 -18.82 -10.72 -11.49
C GLU A 359 -18.72 -12.03 -10.66
N LYS A 360 -18.14 -11.96 -9.45
CA LYS A 360 -17.98 -13.12 -8.55
C LYS A 360 -18.17 -12.73 -7.09
N GLU A 361 -18.62 -13.67 -6.25
CA GLU A 361 -18.93 -13.43 -4.84
C GLU A 361 -17.71 -13.53 -3.94
N VAL A 362 -16.69 -14.30 -4.33
CA VAL A 362 -15.53 -14.60 -3.48
C VAL A 362 -14.24 -14.14 -4.16
N PHE A 363 -13.35 -13.49 -3.38
CA PHE A 363 -12.01 -13.16 -3.82
C PHE A 363 -10.97 -13.70 -2.84
N LEU A 364 -10.21 -14.70 -3.24
CA LEU A 364 -9.10 -15.29 -2.50
C LEU A 364 -7.82 -14.46 -2.73
N ILE A 365 -7.20 -13.99 -1.65
CA ILE A 365 -6.09 -13.04 -1.76
C ILE A 365 -4.95 -13.46 -0.85
N SER A 366 -3.73 -13.58 -1.37
CA SER A 366 -2.56 -13.75 -0.51
C SER A 366 -2.22 -12.43 0.19
N LEU A 367 -1.91 -12.48 1.50
CA LEU A 367 -1.60 -11.27 2.29
C LEU A 367 -0.48 -10.42 1.67
N LYS A 368 0.54 -11.05 1.07
CA LYS A 368 1.62 -10.32 0.39
C LYS A 368 1.16 -9.59 -0.87
N ALA A 369 0.22 -10.18 -1.62
CA ALA A 369 -0.27 -9.58 -2.86
C ALA A 369 -1.37 -8.55 -2.61
N GLY A 370 -2.21 -8.77 -1.59
CA GLY A 370 -3.29 -7.85 -1.20
C GLY A 370 -2.82 -6.63 -0.39
N GLY A 371 -1.61 -6.68 0.18
CA GLY A 371 -1.09 -5.63 1.06
C GLY A 371 -0.73 -4.31 0.37
N THR A 372 -0.93 -4.18 -0.94
CA THR A 372 -0.57 -2.96 -1.68
C THR A 372 -1.68 -2.55 -2.64
N GLY A 373 -2.46 -1.55 -2.24
CA GLY A 373 -3.18 -0.62 -3.10
C GLY A 373 -4.29 -1.16 -3.99
N LEU A 374 -4.86 -2.31 -3.67
CA LEU A 374 -6.10 -2.75 -4.30
C LEU A 374 -7.29 -2.00 -3.69
N ASN A 375 -8.15 -1.47 -4.53
CA ASN A 375 -9.41 -0.87 -4.10
C ASN A 375 -10.54 -1.88 -4.31
N LEU A 376 -10.91 -2.60 -3.25
CA LEU A 376 -11.91 -3.67 -3.26
C LEU A 376 -13.16 -3.21 -2.50
N THR A 377 -13.92 -2.32 -3.13
CA THR A 377 -15.13 -1.72 -2.53
C THR A 377 -16.37 -2.59 -2.67
N GLY A 378 -16.28 -3.63 -3.48
CA GLY A 378 -17.42 -4.50 -3.77
C GLY A 378 -17.71 -5.57 -2.71
N ALA A 379 -16.91 -5.68 -1.66
CA ALA A 379 -17.12 -6.65 -0.58
C ALA A 379 -17.50 -5.95 0.73
N ASP A 380 -18.28 -6.64 1.52
CA ASP A 380 -18.73 -6.24 2.85
C ASP A 380 -18.32 -7.23 3.96
N VAL A 381 -17.88 -8.43 3.58
CA VAL A 381 -17.34 -9.46 4.51
C VAL A 381 -15.86 -9.69 4.23
N VAL A 382 -15.05 -9.80 5.28
CA VAL A 382 -13.60 -10.10 5.20
C VAL A 382 -13.27 -11.24 6.17
N ILE A 383 -12.64 -12.30 5.65
CA ILE A 383 -12.20 -13.49 6.39
C ILE A 383 -10.67 -13.60 6.36
#